data_53c761541dbe054a23de5ac773dce1f5
#
_entry.id   53c761541dbe054a23de5ac773dce1f5
#
_cell.length_a   1.000
_cell.length_b   1.000
_cell.length_c   1.000
_cell.angle_alpha   90.00
_cell.angle_beta   90.00
_cell.angle_gamma   90.00
#
_symmetry.space_group_name_H-M   'P 1'
#
loop_
_entity.id
_entity.type
_entity.pdbx_description
1 polymer ?
#
loop_
_entity_poly.entity_id
_entity_poly.type
_entity_poly.pdbx_seq_one_letter_code
_entity_poly.pdbx_strand_id
1 'polypeptide(L)'
;MQYKYELHCHTKETSLCGQVPAAEIVKMYKEQGYNGIVITDHYSPMTFKPSRVYRPQTDIDFYISGYKEALKYADENFTVLLGMELRYYATANDYLVYGV
;
A
#
# COMPACT_ATOMS: atom_id res chain seq x y z
N MET A 1 -7.30 -23.43 -13.25
CA MET A 1 -6.36 -22.30 -13.12
C MET A 1 -6.58 -21.62 -11.79
N GLN A 2 -5.51 -21.40 -11.04
CA GLN A 2 -5.58 -20.76 -9.75
C GLN A 2 -5.03 -19.34 -9.86
N TYR A 3 -5.70 -18.39 -9.18
CA TYR A 3 -5.23 -17.02 -9.09
C TYR A 3 -4.77 -16.74 -7.66
N LYS A 4 -3.63 -16.07 -7.53
CA LYS A 4 -3.07 -15.71 -6.24
C LYS A 4 -3.00 -14.20 -6.11
N TYR A 5 -3.53 -13.68 -5.00
CA TYR A 5 -3.46 -12.24 -4.68
C TYR A 5 -2.95 -12.06 -3.26
N GLU A 6 -2.03 -11.11 -3.09
CA GLU A 6 -1.65 -10.66 -1.76
C GLU A 6 -2.58 -9.52 -1.36
N LEU A 7 -3.29 -9.69 -0.25
CA LEU A 7 -4.33 -8.76 0.19
C LEU A 7 -3.86 -7.79 1.27
N HIS A 8 -2.63 -7.90 1.75
CA HIS A 8 -2.12 -7.06 2.82
C HIS A 8 -0.65 -6.74 2.53
N CYS A 9 -0.40 -5.54 2.00
CA CYS A 9 0.93 -5.19 1.53
C CYS A 9 1.26 -3.74 1.85
N HIS A 10 2.38 -3.52 2.53
CA HIS A 10 2.87 -2.18 2.86
C HIS A 10 4.06 -1.83 1.96
N THR A 11 4.19 -0.53 1.63
CA THR A 11 5.29 -0.05 0.80
C THR A 11 6.22 0.84 1.62
N LYS A 12 7.51 0.82 1.26
CA LYS A 12 8.50 1.71 1.87
C LYS A 12 8.16 3.17 1.63
N GLU A 13 7.56 3.49 0.49
CA GLU A 13 7.22 4.87 0.13
C GLU A 13 6.24 5.51 1.11
N THR A 14 5.33 4.72 1.67
CA THR A 14 4.22 5.25 2.48
C THR A 14 4.27 4.84 3.94
N SER A 15 4.49 3.57 4.23
CA SER A 15 4.39 3.04 5.60
C SER A 15 5.73 3.05 6.31
N LEU A 16 5.73 3.49 7.57
CA LEU A 16 6.94 3.50 8.40
C LEU A 16 7.51 2.10 8.60
N CYS A 17 6.65 1.09 8.65
CA CYS A 17 7.08 -0.30 8.80
C CYS A 17 7.43 -0.97 7.48
N GLY A 18 7.17 -0.33 6.34
CA GLY A 18 7.50 -0.87 5.04
C GLY A 18 9.00 -0.76 4.78
N GLN A 19 9.62 -1.85 4.39
CA GLN A 19 11.07 -1.88 4.15
C GLN A 19 11.43 -2.13 2.69
N VAL A 20 10.45 -2.47 1.87
CA VAL A 20 10.68 -2.81 0.47
C VAL A 20 9.95 -1.81 -0.41
N PRO A 21 10.66 -1.19 -1.38
CA PRO A 21 10.00 -0.29 -2.34
C PRO A 21 8.93 -1.02 -3.16
N ALA A 22 7.91 -0.27 -3.56
CA ALA A 22 6.79 -0.84 -4.30
C ALA A 22 7.24 -1.57 -5.58
N ALA A 23 8.20 -1.02 -6.31
CA ALA A 23 8.72 -1.64 -7.53
C ALA A 23 9.27 -3.04 -7.27
N GLU A 24 10.01 -3.20 -6.18
CA GLU A 24 10.57 -4.50 -5.82
C GLU A 24 9.51 -5.46 -5.31
N ILE A 25 8.51 -4.95 -4.60
CA ILE A 25 7.38 -5.78 -4.14
C ILE A 25 6.68 -6.40 -5.34
N VAL A 26 6.33 -5.59 -6.33
CA VAL A 26 5.67 -6.10 -7.54
C VAL A 26 6.53 -7.15 -8.22
N LYS A 27 7.82 -6.89 -8.35
CA LYS A 27 8.75 -7.85 -8.97
C LYS A 27 8.77 -9.17 -8.22
N MET A 28 8.85 -9.12 -6.88
CA MET A 28 8.91 -10.32 -6.05
C MET A 28 7.64 -11.17 -6.20
N TYR A 29 6.48 -10.53 -6.14
CA TYR A 29 5.22 -11.27 -6.25
C TYR A 29 5.01 -11.83 -7.65
N LYS A 30 5.41 -11.10 -8.69
CA LYS A 30 5.38 -11.63 -10.06
C LYS A 30 6.23 -12.88 -10.20
N GLU A 31 7.45 -12.85 -9.64
CA GLU A 31 8.37 -13.99 -9.70
C GLU A 31 7.82 -15.22 -8.98
N GLN A 32 6.98 -15.02 -7.98
CA GLN A 32 6.37 -16.11 -7.22
C GLN A 32 5.04 -16.57 -7.81
N GLY A 33 4.64 -16.06 -8.96
CA GLY A 33 3.45 -16.51 -9.64
C GLY A 33 2.16 -15.86 -9.17
N TYR A 34 2.23 -14.74 -8.44
CA TYR A 34 1.05 -14.00 -8.03
C TYR A 34 0.43 -13.28 -9.22
N ASN A 35 -0.89 -13.10 -9.17
CA ASN A 35 -1.66 -12.42 -10.19
C ASN A 35 -1.98 -10.98 -9.83
N GLY A 36 -1.72 -10.58 -8.60
CA GLY A 36 -1.92 -9.21 -8.18
C GLY A 36 -1.64 -9.00 -6.72
N ILE A 37 -1.63 -7.73 -6.34
CA ILE A 37 -1.50 -7.32 -4.93
C ILE A 37 -2.47 -6.19 -4.65
N VAL A 38 -2.85 -6.05 -3.40
CA VAL A 38 -3.59 -4.90 -2.91
C VAL A 38 -2.64 -4.14 -1.98
N ILE A 39 -2.35 -2.89 -2.33
CA ILE A 39 -1.51 -2.04 -1.49
C ILE A 39 -2.38 -1.51 -0.35
N THR A 40 -2.04 -1.91 0.87
CA THR A 40 -2.80 -1.56 2.08
C THR A 40 -1.89 -0.88 3.08
N ASP A 41 -1.28 0.23 2.66
CA ASP A 41 -0.42 1.00 3.56
C ASP A 41 -1.20 1.52 4.76
N HIS A 42 -0.49 1.76 5.85
CA HIS A 42 -1.10 2.27 7.08
C HIS A 42 -1.72 3.65 6.87
N TYR A 43 -2.96 3.81 7.29
CA TYR A 43 -3.61 5.12 7.40
C TYR A 43 -3.96 5.34 8.86
N SER A 44 -3.12 6.09 9.54
CA SER A 44 -3.22 6.30 10.98
C SER A 44 -2.55 7.63 11.33
N PRO A 45 -2.71 8.10 12.58
CA PRO A 45 -1.98 9.30 13.00
C PRO A 45 -0.46 9.20 12.80
N MET A 46 0.09 8.00 12.87
CA MET A 46 1.53 7.80 12.69
C MET A 46 1.99 7.92 11.26
N THR A 47 1.11 7.70 10.29
CA THR A 47 1.45 7.78 8.86
C THR A 47 1.99 9.16 8.49
N PHE A 48 1.43 10.19 9.09
CA PHE A 48 1.74 11.58 8.75
C PHE A 48 2.63 12.28 9.79
N LYS A 49 3.14 11.53 10.77
CA LYS A 49 4.06 12.05 11.79
C LYS A 49 5.49 11.57 11.53
N PRO A 50 6.43 12.16 12.29
CA PRO A 50 6.32 13.33 13.16
C PRO A 50 6.72 14.62 12.48
N SER A 51 7.37 14.58 11.32
CA SER A 51 8.03 15.74 10.74
C SER A 51 7.30 16.31 9.53
N ARG A 52 6.09 15.83 9.26
CA ARG A 52 5.36 16.26 8.07
C ARG A 52 4.42 17.39 8.40
N VAL A 53 4.48 18.44 7.58
CA VAL A 53 3.56 19.57 7.69
C VAL A 53 2.23 19.15 7.08
N TYR A 54 1.14 19.40 7.80
CA TYR A 54 -0.20 19.07 7.31
C TYR A 54 -0.53 19.88 6.07
N ARG A 55 -0.78 19.19 4.97
CA ARG A 55 -1.23 19.75 3.69
C ARG A 55 -2.15 18.71 3.05
N PRO A 56 -3.47 18.90 3.08
CA PRO A 56 -4.41 17.83 2.70
C PRO A 56 -4.11 17.16 1.36
N GLN A 57 -3.85 17.92 0.31
CA GLN A 57 -3.56 17.35 -0.99
C GLN A 57 -2.23 16.62 -1.02
N THR A 58 -1.22 17.18 -0.37
CA THR A 58 0.10 16.57 -0.29
C THR A 58 0.04 15.28 0.53
N ASP A 59 -0.79 15.26 1.58
CA ASP A 59 -0.93 14.06 2.42
C ASP A 59 -1.58 12.92 1.66
N ILE A 60 -2.59 13.21 0.84
CA ILE A 60 -3.20 12.20 -0.01
C ILE A 60 -2.18 11.69 -1.02
N ASP A 61 -1.46 12.57 -1.69
CA ASP A 61 -0.43 12.18 -2.65
C ASP A 61 0.65 11.33 -1.99
N PHE A 62 1.05 11.71 -0.79
CA PHE A 62 1.99 10.90 -0.03
C PHE A 62 1.42 9.52 0.29
N TYR A 63 0.17 9.47 0.74
CA TYR A 63 -0.43 8.20 1.15
C TYR A 63 -0.51 7.22 -0.02
N ILE A 64 -0.88 7.69 -1.21
CA ILE A 64 -1.03 6.81 -2.36
C ILE A 64 0.27 6.63 -3.16
N SER A 65 1.39 7.20 -2.69
CA SER A 65 2.64 7.17 -3.45
C SER A 65 3.13 5.74 -3.71
N GLY A 66 3.02 4.84 -2.71
CA GLY A 66 3.41 3.46 -2.90
C GLY A 66 2.53 2.76 -3.92
N TYR A 67 1.22 2.98 -3.84
CA TYR A 67 0.30 2.44 -4.81
C TYR A 67 0.60 2.94 -6.23
N LYS A 68 0.82 4.25 -6.39
CA LYS A 68 1.14 4.81 -7.71
C LYS A 68 2.43 4.23 -8.28
N GLU A 69 3.41 4.03 -7.43
CA GLU A 69 4.67 3.43 -7.87
C GLU A 69 4.46 1.98 -8.29
N ALA A 70 3.74 1.19 -7.49
CA ALA A 70 3.43 -0.19 -7.84
C ALA A 70 2.61 -0.27 -9.13
N LEU A 71 1.69 0.68 -9.32
CA LEU A 71 0.82 0.68 -10.49
C LEU A 71 1.59 0.81 -11.80
N LYS A 72 2.76 1.42 -11.80
CA LYS A 72 3.61 1.53 -12.99
C LYS A 72 4.03 0.15 -13.53
N TYR A 73 4.01 -0.86 -12.69
CA TYR A 73 4.45 -2.22 -13.04
C TYR A 73 3.29 -3.19 -13.20
N ALA A 74 2.05 -2.70 -13.12
CA ALA A 74 0.89 -3.51 -13.43
C ALA A 74 0.84 -3.81 -14.92
N ASP A 75 0.31 -4.98 -15.27
CA ASP A 75 0.14 -5.35 -16.65
C ASP A 75 -1.11 -6.24 -16.78
N GLU A 76 -1.33 -6.80 -17.97
CA GLU A 76 -2.52 -7.62 -18.21
C GLU A 76 -2.56 -8.91 -17.39
N ASN A 77 -1.41 -9.31 -16.81
CA ASN A 77 -1.30 -10.53 -16.01
C ASN A 77 -1.07 -10.23 -14.52
N PHE A 78 -0.92 -8.97 -14.14
CA PHE A 78 -0.65 -8.59 -12.76
C PHE A 78 -1.40 -7.32 -12.40
N THR A 79 -2.35 -7.43 -11.48
CA THR A 79 -3.22 -6.35 -11.06
C THR A 79 -2.70 -5.71 -9.78
N VAL A 80 -2.72 -4.37 -9.73
CA VAL A 80 -2.39 -3.61 -8.52
C VAL A 80 -3.62 -2.82 -8.12
N LEU A 81 -4.10 -3.05 -6.90
CA LEU A 81 -5.28 -2.38 -6.37
C LEU A 81 -4.92 -1.58 -5.13
N LEU A 82 -5.71 -0.56 -4.84
CA LEU A 82 -5.54 0.26 -3.65
C LEU A 82 -6.53 -0.15 -2.56
N GLY A 83 -6.01 -0.40 -1.40
CA GLY A 83 -6.78 -0.55 -0.17
C GLY A 83 -6.12 0.30 0.90
N MET A 84 -6.44 0.04 2.16
CA MET A 84 -5.76 0.68 3.28
C MET A 84 -5.84 -0.18 4.53
N GLU A 85 -4.85 -0.04 5.39
CA GLU A 85 -4.91 -0.57 6.75
C GLU A 85 -5.17 0.62 7.67
N LEU A 86 -6.40 0.70 8.17
CA LEU A 86 -6.89 1.85 8.91
C LEU A 86 -6.79 1.62 10.41
N ARG A 87 -6.19 2.58 11.11
CA ARG A 87 -6.18 2.60 12.57
C ARG A 87 -6.76 3.92 13.04
N TYR A 88 -7.84 3.82 13.83
CA TYR A 88 -8.44 5.01 14.41
C TYR A 88 -7.60 5.54 15.56
N TYR A 89 -7.69 6.84 15.77
CA TYR A 89 -7.09 7.49 16.93
C TYR A 89 -7.67 6.87 18.20
N ALA A 90 -6.84 6.64 19.18
CA ALA A 90 -7.25 6.08 20.48
C ALA A 90 -7.69 4.62 20.46
N THR A 91 -7.45 3.87 19.38
CA THR A 91 -7.64 2.42 19.39
C THR A 91 -6.35 1.73 18.98
N ALA A 92 -6.22 0.45 19.35
CA ALA A 92 -5.11 -0.39 18.95
C ALA A 92 -5.48 -1.34 17.82
N ASN A 93 -6.71 -1.29 17.33
CA ASN A 93 -7.18 -2.21 16.30
C ASN A 93 -6.89 -1.66 14.91
N ASP A 94 -6.44 -2.54 14.03
CA ASP A 94 -6.23 -2.23 12.62
C ASP A 94 -7.33 -2.87 11.80
N TYR A 95 -7.80 -2.16 10.80
CA TYR A 95 -8.85 -2.62 9.90
C TYR A 95 -8.37 -2.53 8.46
N LEU A 96 -8.51 -3.63 7.73
CA LEU A 96 -8.21 -3.62 6.30
C LEU A 96 -9.45 -3.18 5.53
N VAL A 97 -9.27 -2.19 4.65
CA VAL A 97 -10.34 -1.62 3.84
C VAL A 97 -9.98 -1.79 2.37
N TYR A 98 -10.91 -2.35 1.60
CA TYR A 98 -10.73 -2.61 0.19
C TYR A 98 -11.78 -1.85 -0.63
N GLY A 99 -11.48 -1.67 -1.91
CA GLY A 99 -12.44 -1.04 -2.81
C GLY A 99 -12.57 0.46 -2.67
N VAL A 100 -11.53 1.10 -2.21
CA VAL A 100 -11.49 2.57 -2.08
C VAL A 100 -11.12 3.22 -3.41
#